data_96854d1f597009adb991595272dabef6
#
_entry.id   96854d1f597009adb991595272dabef6
#
_cell.length_a   1.000
_cell.length_b   1.000
_cell.length_c   1.000
_cell.angle_alpha   90.00
_cell.angle_beta   90.00
_cell.angle_gamma   90.00
#
_symmetry.space_group_name_H-M   'P 1'
#
loop_
_entity.id
_entity.type
_entity.pdbx_description
1 polymer ?
#
loop_
_entity_poly.entity_id
_entity_poly.type
_entity_poly.pdbx_seq_one_letter_code
_entity_poly.pdbx_strand_id
1 'polypeptide(L)'
;TLNCELATFGPTERVIGGGGVGPVRRINYPHPLSEGNLGELLVLDIPSGDVKWRYRQRAPINTAAMTTAGGLVFVGDWNRYMYAFDAETGDKLWQTRVNTSAQGFPISYMVDGRQFVALPVGIGGASWSSLLPRDLAQELARPNHGNSIHVFALPQ
;
A
#
# COMPACT_ATOMS: atom_id res chain seq x y z
N THR A 1 -4.75 -2.02 4.92
CA THR A 1 -5.20 -0.79 5.61
C THR A 1 -5.96 -1.13 6.89
N LEU A 2 -5.86 -0.26 7.90
CA LEU A 2 -6.54 -0.39 9.18
C LEU A 2 -7.68 0.64 9.26
N ASN A 3 -8.85 0.26 8.78
CA ASN A 3 -10.04 1.10 8.85
C ASN A 3 -11.31 0.24 8.94
N CYS A 4 -12.37 0.85 9.41
CA CYS A 4 -13.73 0.33 9.27
C CYS A 4 -14.44 1.11 8.17
N GLU A 5 -15.23 0.44 7.37
CA GLU A 5 -15.99 1.06 6.29
C GLU A 5 -17.49 0.79 6.48
N LEU A 6 -18.27 1.84 6.42
CA LEU A 6 -19.72 1.75 6.27
C LEU A 6 -20.08 2.00 4.81
N ALA A 7 -20.64 1.00 4.16
CA ALA A 7 -21.19 1.14 2.82
C ALA A 7 -22.71 1.22 2.89
N THR A 8 -23.29 2.30 2.40
CA THR A 8 -24.74 2.45 2.23
C THR A 8 -25.09 2.38 0.76
N PHE A 9 -26.07 1.55 0.43
CA PHE A 9 -26.56 1.36 -0.92
C PHE A 9 -27.82 2.22 -1.13
N GLY A 10 -27.78 3.08 -2.14
CA GLY A 10 -28.96 3.82 -2.58
C GLY A 10 -29.93 2.94 -3.40
N PRO A 11 -31.11 3.44 -3.74
CA PRO A 11 -32.03 2.74 -4.63
C PRO A 11 -31.31 2.46 -5.96
N THR A 12 -31.45 1.24 -6.44
CA THR A 12 -30.81 0.73 -7.65
C THR A 12 -31.50 1.25 -8.91
N GLU A 13 -31.41 2.55 -9.19
CA GLU A 13 -31.60 2.99 -10.55
C GLU A 13 -30.33 2.67 -11.35
N ARG A 14 -30.49 1.75 -12.27
CA ARG A 14 -29.41 1.28 -13.15
C ARG A 14 -28.98 2.45 -14.05
N VAL A 15 -27.87 3.08 -13.73
CA VAL A 15 -27.26 4.08 -14.62
C VAL A 15 -26.61 3.32 -15.77
N ILE A 16 -27.12 3.51 -16.97
CA ILE A 16 -26.58 2.92 -18.21
C ILE A 16 -25.14 3.47 -18.38
N GLY A 17 -24.17 2.56 -18.47
CA GLY A 17 -22.74 2.91 -18.64
C GLY A 17 -21.94 2.98 -17.35
N GLY A 18 -22.53 2.85 -16.18
CA GLY A 18 -21.82 2.69 -14.91
C GLY A 18 -21.42 1.24 -14.71
N GLY A 19 -20.14 0.96 -14.70
CA GLY A 19 -19.63 -0.35 -14.27
C GLY A 19 -19.87 -0.52 -12.76
N GLY A 20 -20.52 -1.59 -12.35
CA GLY A 20 -20.54 -2.02 -10.95
C GLY A 20 -21.86 -1.89 -10.22
N VAL A 21 -21.75 -1.86 -8.97
CA VAL A 21 -22.73 -1.97 -7.90
C VAL A 21 -23.41 -0.62 -7.61
N GLY A 22 -24.33 -0.12 -8.36
CA GLY A 22 -25.20 1.02 -8.02
C GLY A 22 -24.58 2.20 -7.22
N PRO A 23 -25.31 3.21 -6.82
CA PRO A 23 -24.79 4.31 -6.03
C PRO A 23 -24.47 3.83 -4.60
N VAL A 24 -23.16 3.64 -4.33
CA VAL A 24 -22.64 3.28 -3.00
C VAL A 24 -22.01 4.51 -2.39
N ARG A 25 -22.52 4.93 -1.24
CA ARG A 25 -21.82 5.90 -0.39
C ARG A 25 -20.99 5.13 0.63
N ARG A 26 -19.70 5.45 0.67
CA ARG A 26 -18.75 4.87 1.62
C ARG A 26 -18.25 5.93 2.57
N ILE A 27 -18.21 5.58 3.84
CA ILE A 27 -17.66 6.41 4.93
C ILE A 27 -16.63 5.56 5.64
N ASN A 28 -15.43 6.08 5.79
CA ASN A 28 -14.35 5.43 6.49
C ASN A 28 -14.27 5.93 7.93
N TYR A 29 -14.03 5.02 8.84
CA TYR A 29 -13.81 5.26 10.26
C TYR A 29 -12.48 4.64 10.70
N PRO A 30 -11.79 5.21 11.70
CA PRO A 30 -10.62 4.56 12.29
C PRO A 30 -11.00 3.18 12.84
N HIS A 31 -10.16 2.20 12.61
CA HIS A 31 -10.33 0.91 13.28
C HIS A 31 -10.05 1.07 14.78
N PRO A 32 -10.87 0.52 15.70
CA PRO A 32 -10.71 0.70 17.14
C PRO A 32 -9.33 0.35 17.70
N LEU A 33 -8.68 -0.65 17.10
CA LEU A 33 -7.35 -1.11 17.50
C LEU A 33 -6.21 -0.51 16.66
N SER A 34 -6.48 0.56 15.90
CA SER A 34 -5.49 1.15 14.99
C SER A 34 -4.51 2.09 15.68
N GLU A 35 -4.86 2.62 16.86
CA GLU A 35 -4.05 3.62 17.56
C GLU A 35 -3.68 4.81 16.66
N GLY A 36 -4.58 5.16 15.75
CA GLY A 36 -4.38 6.23 14.77
C GLY A 36 -3.59 5.83 13.52
N ASN A 37 -3.12 4.58 13.42
CA ASN A 37 -2.45 4.07 12.23
C ASN A 37 -3.46 3.60 11.18
N LEU A 38 -3.13 3.79 9.91
CA LEU A 38 -3.95 3.34 8.78
C LEU A 38 -3.25 2.30 7.91
N GLY A 39 -1.93 2.17 8.03
CA GLY A 39 -1.11 1.16 7.36
C GLY A 39 -0.70 0.05 8.31
N GLU A 40 -0.82 -1.17 7.86
CA GLU A 40 -0.29 -2.35 8.55
C GLU A 40 0.35 -3.29 7.53
N LEU A 41 1.55 -3.75 7.84
CA LEU A 41 2.19 -4.91 7.22
C LEU A 41 2.24 -6.01 8.27
N LEU A 42 1.69 -7.17 7.93
CA LEU A 42 1.61 -8.32 8.81
C LEU A 42 2.28 -9.50 8.13
N VAL A 43 3.19 -10.15 8.84
CA VAL A 43 3.83 -11.38 8.40
C VAL A 43 3.42 -12.53 9.31
N LEU A 44 2.96 -13.59 8.69
CA LEU A 44 2.46 -14.79 9.36
C LEU A 44 3.37 -15.98 9.06
N ASP A 45 3.52 -16.84 10.05
CA ASP A 45 4.01 -18.18 9.83
C ASP A 45 2.89 -19.03 9.22
N ILE A 46 3.09 -19.54 8.01
CA ILE A 46 2.03 -20.25 7.27
C ILE A 46 1.60 -21.55 7.96
N PRO A 47 2.52 -22.40 8.46
CA PRO A 47 2.14 -23.65 9.12
C PRO A 47 1.33 -23.46 10.40
N SER A 48 1.69 -22.51 11.25
CA SER A 48 1.03 -22.28 12.53
C SER A 48 -0.08 -21.22 12.46
N GLY A 49 -0.01 -20.30 11.51
CA GLY A 49 -0.88 -19.12 11.43
C GLY A 49 -0.51 -18.01 12.42
N ASP A 50 0.59 -18.18 13.15
CA ASP A 50 1.03 -17.20 14.14
C ASP A 50 1.62 -15.95 13.48
N VAL A 51 1.44 -14.82 14.15
CA VAL A 51 2.04 -13.57 13.73
C VAL A 51 3.53 -13.59 14.06
N LYS A 52 4.39 -13.59 13.04
CA LYS A 52 5.85 -13.46 13.23
C LYS A 52 6.19 -12.05 13.68
N TRP A 53 5.73 -11.06 12.91
CA TRP A 53 5.91 -9.66 13.25
C TRP A 53 4.86 -8.79 12.60
N ARG A 54 4.78 -7.54 13.08
CA ARG A 54 3.83 -6.53 12.61
C ARG A 54 4.50 -5.17 12.57
N TYR A 55 4.30 -4.46 11.47
CA TYR A 55 4.69 -3.06 11.34
C TYR A 55 3.46 -2.21 11.10
N ARG A 56 3.28 -1.16 11.87
CA ARG A 56 2.18 -0.20 11.75
C ARG A 56 2.70 1.20 11.53
N GLN A 57 1.97 1.98 10.76
CA GLN A 57 2.29 3.37 10.48
C GLN A 57 1.04 4.19 10.17
N ARG A 58 1.19 5.51 10.28
CA ARG A 58 0.11 6.47 9.99
C ARG A 58 -0.39 6.38 8.55
N ALA A 59 0.53 6.30 7.59
CA ALA A 59 0.18 6.24 6.16
C ALA A 59 -0.33 4.85 5.76
N PRO A 60 -1.42 4.75 4.97
CA PRO A 60 -1.86 3.48 4.42
C PRO A 60 -0.77 2.82 3.56
N ILE A 61 -0.58 1.52 3.72
CA ILE A 61 0.25 0.68 2.84
C ILE A 61 -0.66 0.18 1.72
N ASN A 62 -0.42 0.61 0.50
CA ASN A 62 -1.31 0.38 -0.65
C ASN A 62 -0.70 -0.43 -1.79
N THR A 63 0.55 -0.82 -1.67
CA THR A 63 1.19 -1.74 -2.62
C THR A 63 0.95 -3.19 -2.23
N ALA A 64 1.19 -4.11 -3.15
CA ALA A 64 1.46 -5.49 -2.77
C ALA A 64 2.79 -5.55 -1.98
N ALA A 65 2.91 -6.52 -1.09
CA ALA A 65 4.17 -6.90 -0.49
C ALA A 65 4.91 -7.85 -1.46
N MET A 66 6.16 -7.54 -1.76
CA MET A 66 7.04 -8.39 -2.57
C MET A 66 8.16 -8.92 -1.68
N THR A 67 8.34 -10.23 -1.67
CA THR A 67 9.45 -10.89 -0.98
C THR A 67 10.53 -11.31 -1.96
N THR A 68 11.76 -11.39 -1.49
CA THR A 68 12.90 -11.90 -2.26
C THR A 68 13.54 -13.09 -1.59
N ALA A 69 14.22 -13.93 -2.36
CA ALA A 69 14.98 -15.05 -1.82
C ALA A 69 16.13 -14.61 -0.88
N GLY A 70 16.56 -13.36 -0.96
CA GLY A 70 17.53 -12.78 -0.04
C GLY A 70 16.96 -12.30 1.30
N GLY A 71 15.72 -12.67 1.63
CA GLY A 71 15.12 -12.36 2.93
C GLY A 71 14.62 -10.91 3.09
N LEU A 72 14.30 -10.22 2.01
CA LEU A 72 13.75 -8.87 2.06
C LEU A 72 12.27 -8.84 1.73
N VAL A 73 11.54 -7.93 2.38
CA VAL A 73 10.15 -7.60 2.07
C VAL A 73 10.08 -6.14 1.62
N PHE A 74 9.59 -5.90 0.40
CA PHE A 74 9.40 -4.57 -0.15
C PHE A 74 7.93 -4.19 -0.15
N VAL A 75 7.63 -2.99 0.32
CA VAL A 75 6.28 -2.38 0.27
C VAL A 75 6.40 -0.88 0.04
N GLY A 76 5.34 -0.29 -0.46
CA GLY A 76 5.22 1.15 -0.57
C GLY A 76 3.96 1.68 0.09
N ASP A 77 3.95 2.97 0.41
CA ASP A 77 2.84 3.61 1.08
C ASP A 77 2.23 4.79 0.32
N TRP A 78 1.11 5.27 0.86
CA TRP A 78 0.42 6.45 0.36
C TRP A 78 1.25 7.73 0.50
N ASN A 79 2.07 7.84 1.55
CA ASN A 79 2.91 9.01 1.81
C ASN A 79 4.20 9.06 0.97
N ARG A 80 4.23 8.31 -0.12
CA ARG A 80 5.33 8.32 -1.09
C ARG A 80 6.63 7.71 -0.59
N TYR A 81 6.55 6.72 0.28
CA TYR A 81 7.74 5.97 0.68
C TYR A 81 7.70 4.54 0.13
N MET A 82 8.87 4.05 -0.22
CA MET A 82 9.17 2.66 -0.42
C MET A 82 10.09 2.19 0.70
N TYR A 83 9.83 1.01 1.21
CA TYR A 83 10.54 0.40 2.33
C TYR A 83 11.07 -0.96 1.95
N ALA A 84 12.19 -1.35 2.58
CA ALA A 84 12.65 -2.72 2.66
C ALA A 84 12.76 -3.13 4.13
N PHE A 85 12.19 -4.27 4.45
CA PHE A 85 12.24 -4.89 5.77
C PHE A 85 12.97 -6.22 5.71
N ASP A 86 13.61 -6.59 6.79
CA ASP A 86 14.03 -7.96 7.01
C ASP A 86 12.80 -8.86 7.12
N ALA A 87 12.77 -9.94 6.36
CA ALA A 87 11.61 -10.83 6.30
C ALA A 87 11.42 -11.66 7.58
N GLU A 88 12.48 -11.88 8.33
CA GLU A 88 12.44 -12.70 9.53
C GLU A 88 12.13 -11.86 10.78
N THR A 89 12.78 -10.71 10.91
CA THR A 89 12.69 -9.86 12.11
C THR A 89 11.68 -8.74 12.02
N GLY A 90 11.37 -8.26 10.80
CA GLY A 90 10.54 -7.08 10.58
C GLY A 90 11.29 -5.76 10.76
N ASP A 91 12.61 -5.80 10.92
CA ASP A 91 13.41 -4.60 11.02
C ASP A 91 13.38 -3.82 9.70
N LYS A 92 13.13 -2.52 9.79
CA LYS A 92 13.17 -1.65 8.62
C LYS A 92 14.61 -1.35 8.26
N LEU A 93 15.10 -1.97 7.19
CA LEU A 93 16.49 -1.87 6.73
C LEU A 93 16.74 -0.67 5.83
N TRP A 94 15.73 -0.26 5.07
CA TRP A 94 15.87 0.82 4.11
C TRP A 94 14.53 1.50 3.83
N GLN A 95 14.60 2.79 3.51
CA GLN A 95 13.47 3.55 2.97
C GLN A 95 13.94 4.65 2.02
N THR A 96 13.10 4.95 1.05
CA THR A 96 13.31 6.09 0.17
C THR A 96 12.00 6.75 -0.20
N ARG A 97 12.07 8.03 -0.58
CA ARG A 97 10.91 8.78 -1.02
C ARG A 97 10.80 8.75 -2.54
N VAL A 98 9.60 8.48 -3.03
CA VAL A 98 9.25 8.53 -4.45
C VAL A 98 8.43 9.79 -4.76
N ASN A 99 8.22 10.10 -6.03
CA ASN A 99 7.60 11.36 -6.43
C ASN A 99 6.10 11.42 -6.16
N THR A 100 5.40 10.28 -6.10
CA THR A 100 3.95 10.21 -5.81
C THR A 100 3.63 8.97 -5.00
N SER A 101 2.36 8.77 -4.65
CA SER A 101 1.92 7.64 -3.83
C SER A 101 2.26 6.30 -4.49
N ALA A 102 2.81 5.39 -3.70
CA ALA A 102 3.09 4.04 -4.15
C ALA A 102 1.80 3.21 -4.12
N GLN A 103 1.29 2.86 -5.28
CA GLN A 103 0.06 2.06 -5.45
C GLN A 103 0.25 0.88 -6.40
N GLY A 104 1.37 0.83 -7.09
CA GLY A 104 1.71 -0.27 -7.98
C GLY A 104 2.25 -1.49 -7.23
N PHE A 105 2.50 -2.55 -7.96
CA PHE A 105 3.07 -3.76 -7.40
C PHE A 105 4.58 -3.76 -7.66
N PRO A 106 5.44 -3.81 -6.62
CA PRO A 106 6.87 -3.92 -6.81
C PRO A 106 7.21 -5.26 -7.47
N ILE A 107 8.20 -5.23 -8.34
CA ILE A 107 8.77 -6.42 -8.98
C ILE A 107 10.28 -6.45 -8.79
N SER A 108 10.86 -7.64 -8.77
CA SER A 108 12.31 -7.84 -8.78
C SER A 108 12.74 -8.60 -10.02
N TYR A 109 13.88 -8.21 -10.60
CA TYR A 109 14.45 -8.84 -11.78
C TYR A 109 15.97 -8.73 -11.79
N MET A 110 16.62 -9.54 -12.62
CA MET A 110 18.08 -9.58 -12.78
C MET A 110 18.47 -9.09 -14.17
N VAL A 111 19.52 -8.28 -14.24
CA VAL A 111 20.20 -7.91 -15.49
C VAL A 111 21.69 -8.04 -15.25
N ASP A 112 22.37 -8.83 -16.06
CA ASP A 112 23.83 -9.04 -16.02
C ASP A 112 24.35 -9.36 -14.60
N GLY A 113 23.63 -10.22 -13.88
CA GLY A 113 24.00 -10.64 -12.52
C GLY A 113 23.68 -9.61 -11.43
N ARG A 114 23.11 -8.47 -11.76
CA ARG A 114 22.71 -7.44 -10.80
C ARG A 114 21.21 -7.47 -10.59
N GLN A 115 20.79 -7.44 -9.34
CA GLN A 115 19.37 -7.40 -8.97
C GLN A 115 18.83 -5.96 -8.97
N PHE A 116 17.65 -5.81 -9.53
CA PHE A 116 16.87 -4.58 -9.54
C PHE A 116 15.51 -4.79 -8.90
N VAL A 117 15.00 -3.73 -8.31
CA VAL A 117 13.63 -3.64 -7.82
C VAL A 117 12.95 -2.45 -8.50
N ALA A 118 11.83 -2.71 -9.16
CA ALA A 118 11.03 -1.66 -9.80
C ALA A 118 9.71 -1.48 -9.07
N LEU A 119 9.34 -0.21 -8.84
CA LEU A 119 8.08 0.18 -8.22
C LEU A 119 7.33 1.16 -9.13
N PRO A 120 6.20 0.77 -9.71
CA PRO A 120 5.29 1.71 -10.33
C PRO A 120 4.63 2.58 -9.26
N VAL A 121 4.65 3.89 -9.46
CA VAL A 121 3.98 4.85 -8.58
C VAL A 121 3.04 5.72 -9.40
N GLY A 122 1.94 6.12 -8.77
CA GLY A 122 0.96 6.91 -9.49
C GLY A 122 -0.32 7.09 -8.69
N ILE A 123 -1.19 7.95 -9.19
CA ILE A 123 -2.51 8.17 -8.63
C ILE A 123 -3.52 7.49 -9.54
N GLY A 124 -3.87 6.27 -9.20
CA GLY A 124 -4.96 5.55 -9.87
C GLY A 124 -6.31 6.17 -9.54
N GLY A 125 -7.06 6.56 -10.58
CA GLY A 125 -8.34 7.28 -10.42
C GLY A 125 -9.46 6.49 -9.76
N ALA A 126 -9.36 5.17 -9.67
CA ALA A 126 -10.44 4.29 -9.22
C ALA A 126 -10.08 3.45 -7.98
N SER A 127 -8.96 3.71 -7.33
CA SER A 127 -8.59 2.95 -6.13
C SER A 127 -9.44 3.41 -4.94
N TRP A 128 -10.17 2.49 -4.33
CA TRP A 128 -10.91 2.71 -3.08
C TRP A 128 -10.01 3.20 -1.94
N SER A 129 -8.75 2.79 -1.97
CA SER A 129 -7.73 3.25 -1.03
C SER A 129 -7.47 4.76 -1.10
N SER A 130 -7.85 5.43 -2.18
CA SER A 130 -7.73 6.89 -2.29
C SER A 130 -8.72 7.66 -1.41
N LEU A 131 -9.81 7.02 -0.99
CA LEU A 131 -10.80 7.64 -0.11
C LEU A 131 -10.31 7.69 1.34
N LEU A 132 -9.53 6.71 1.74
CA LEU A 132 -9.07 6.55 3.11
C LEU A 132 -8.23 7.74 3.63
N PRO A 133 -7.19 8.20 2.91
CA PRO A 133 -6.45 9.39 3.32
C PRO A 133 -7.30 10.65 3.32
N ARG A 134 -8.22 10.81 2.37
CA ARG A 134 -9.13 11.95 2.33
C ARG A 134 -10.00 12.02 3.59
N ASP A 135 -10.49 10.89 4.05
CA ASP A 135 -11.42 10.85 5.17
C ASP A 135 -10.71 10.82 6.53
N LEU A 136 -9.55 10.12 6.63
CA LEU A 136 -8.91 9.82 7.91
C LEU A 136 -7.48 10.35 8.07
N ALA A 137 -6.84 10.83 7.01
CA ALA A 137 -5.45 11.28 7.02
C ALA A 137 -5.22 12.46 6.07
N GLN A 138 -5.97 13.54 6.29
CA GLN A 138 -5.92 14.74 5.45
C GLN A 138 -4.56 15.44 5.48
N GLU A 139 -3.76 15.20 6.52
CA GLU A 139 -2.40 15.71 6.64
C GLU A 139 -1.42 15.06 5.67
N LEU A 140 -1.76 13.90 5.09
CA LEU A 140 -0.92 13.23 4.10
C LEU A 140 -1.08 13.89 2.74
N ALA A 141 -0.09 14.70 2.37
CA ALA A 141 -0.09 15.40 1.09
C ALA A 141 -0.18 14.41 -0.09
N ARG A 142 -1.17 14.64 -0.95
CA ARG A 142 -1.37 13.90 -2.20
C ARG A 142 -0.84 14.74 -3.36
N PRO A 143 0.29 14.38 -3.99
CA PRO A 143 0.71 15.03 -5.22
C PRO A 143 -0.31 14.73 -6.33
N ASN A 144 -0.65 15.75 -7.11
CA ASN A 144 -1.65 15.61 -8.17
C ASN A 144 -1.09 15.05 -9.48
N HIS A 145 0.23 14.91 -9.58
CA HIS A 145 0.92 14.52 -10.82
C HIS A 145 2.10 13.60 -10.53
N GLY A 146 2.61 12.91 -11.55
CA GLY A 146 3.90 12.25 -11.48
C GLY A 146 3.86 10.73 -11.51
N ASN A 147 3.00 10.13 -12.37
CA ASN A 147 3.08 8.69 -12.63
C ASN A 147 4.47 8.35 -13.17
N SER A 148 5.12 7.38 -12.58
CA SER A 148 6.45 6.95 -12.96
C SER A 148 6.75 5.52 -12.50
N ILE A 149 7.85 4.97 -13.00
CA ILE A 149 8.44 3.73 -12.51
C ILE A 149 9.79 4.08 -11.89
N HIS A 150 9.94 3.82 -10.61
CA HIS A 150 11.23 3.93 -9.93
C HIS A 150 11.94 2.60 -9.98
N VAL A 151 13.21 2.61 -10.38
CA VAL A 151 14.05 1.42 -10.44
C VAL A 151 15.24 1.62 -9.51
N PHE A 152 15.42 0.68 -8.61
CA PHE A 152 16.50 0.65 -7.64
C PHE A 152 17.40 -0.55 -7.94
N ALA A 153 18.70 -0.32 -7.94
CA ALA A 153 19.69 -1.39 -8.05
C ALA A 153 20.16 -1.75 -6.64
N LEU A 154 20.17 -3.02 -6.32
CA LEU A 154 20.81 -3.47 -5.08
C LEU A 154 22.32 -3.29 -5.19
N PRO A 155 23.03 -3.00 -4.07
CA PRO A 155 24.49 -2.98 -4.03
C PRO A 155 25.07 -4.30 -4.55
N GLN A 156 26.24 -4.23 -5.16
CA GLN A 156 27.03 -5.42 -5.50
C GLN A 156 27.82 -5.87 -4.29
#